data_dafdaa212eab936875d5063158037b9c
#
_entry.id   dafdaa212eab936875d5063158037b9c
#
_cell.length_a   1.000
_cell.length_b   1.000
_cell.length_c   1.000
_cell.angle_alpha   90.00
_cell.angle_beta   90.00
_cell.angle_gamma   90.00
#
_symmetry.space_group_name_H-M   'P 1'
#
loop_
_entity.id
_entity.type
_entity.pdbx_description
1 polymer ?
#
loop_
_entity_poly.entity_id
_entity_poly.type
_entity_poly.pdbx_seq_one_letter_code
_entity_poly.pdbx_strand_id
1 'polypeptide(L)'
;VNVYIVGKGAVGTYLGDLLRGVGVDVAYAPRALDEVTPFDADVAIVATKAYDTEGAIETLRAAIRYPEKCVFVSPQNGVGNEERLAAAFGADNVVAAALTTPVDRDRDGNARAAKEGGLALAPIGANAYNWLAATFAGTGIGVKVVEDWRALKWSKLALNVVANASCAILNVLPNRFVHFDKIFTLEIRMIREVRAVMQALQIAPIDLPRYPVRALFGVAALPTPVSRVLLAQSIAGARGTKPPSLLLDLRRARPQTEVDVLNGAVASAGLELRLPTPVNAVYARVLNDIAHTPPLWAKYREHPDRLEAEVEAEVKRVKALAR
;
A
#
# COMPACT_ATOMS: atom_id res chain seq x y z
N VAL A 1 17.19 -22.02 -4.43
CA VAL A 1 16.12 -21.30 -3.67
C VAL A 1 14.79 -21.57 -4.35
N ASN A 2 13.85 -22.13 -3.59
CA ASN A 2 12.49 -22.43 -4.05
C ASN A 2 11.54 -21.37 -3.52
N VAL A 3 10.80 -20.72 -4.40
CA VAL A 3 9.88 -19.63 -4.04
C VAL A 3 8.45 -20.02 -4.35
N TYR A 4 7.56 -19.85 -3.37
CA TYR A 4 6.13 -20.06 -3.53
C TYR A 4 5.38 -18.72 -3.47
N ILE A 5 4.61 -18.39 -4.49
CA ILE A 5 3.92 -17.10 -4.57
C ILE A 5 2.40 -17.29 -4.46
N VAL A 6 1.80 -16.68 -3.44
CA VAL A 6 0.35 -16.57 -3.31
C VAL A 6 -0.08 -15.23 -3.87
N GLY A 7 -0.88 -15.26 -4.95
CA GLY A 7 -1.34 -14.07 -5.66
C GLY A 7 -0.60 -13.80 -6.97
N LYS A 8 -1.15 -14.32 -8.08
CA LYS A 8 -0.65 -14.10 -9.45
C LYS A 8 -1.20 -12.80 -10.06
N GLY A 9 -1.13 -11.69 -9.28
CA GLY A 9 -1.43 -10.33 -9.71
C GLY A 9 -0.21 -9.65 -10.35
N ALA A 10 -0.27 -8.32 -10.58
CA ALA A 10 0.84 -7.57 -11.18
C ALA A 10 2.14 -7.71 -10.36
N VAL A 11 2.06 -7.54 -9.03
CA VAL A 11 3.23 -7.62 -8.14
C VAL A 11 3.78 -9.04 -8.08
N GLY A 12 2.92 -10.05 -7.85
CA GLY A 12 3.38 -11.45 -7.76
C GLY A 12 3.98 -11.95 -9.07
N THR A 13 3.38 -11.62 -10.22
CA THR A 13 3.94 -11.97 -11.53
C THR A 13 5.29 -11.28 -11.74
N TYR A 14 5.38 -9.96 -11.46
CA TYR A 14 6.63 -9.22 -11.63
C TYR A 14 7.79 -9.78 -10.79
N LEU A 15 7.55 -10.03 -9.50
CA LEU A 15 8.58 -10.57 -8.63
C LEU A 15 8.96 -12.00 -9.04
N GLY A 16 7.98 -12.82 -9.42
CA GLY A 16 8.24 -14.18 -9.90
C GLY A 16 9.04 -14.22 -11.19
N ASP A 17 8.77 -13.33 -12.15
CA ASP A 17 9.50 -13.26 -13.41
C ASP A 17 10.93 -12.79 -13.19
N LEU A 18 11.15 -11.81 -12.30
CA LEU A 18 12.49 -11.37 -11.91
C LEU A 18 13.30 -12.53 -11.31
N LEU A 19 12.72 -13.28 -10.37
CA LEU A 19 13.39 -14.39 -9.70
C LEU A 19 13.70 -15.55 -10.66
N ARG A 20 12.78 -15.91 -11.55
CA ARG A 20 13.03 -16.90 -12.61
C ARG A 20 14.16 -16.48 -13.53
N GLY A 21 14.27 -15.20 -13.85
CA GLY A 21 15.33 -14.64 -14.67
C GLY A 21 16.74 -14.87 -14.13
N VAL A 22 16.89 -15.16 -12.84
CA VAL A 22 18.17 -15.46 -12.17
C VAL A 22 18.26 -16.92 -11.69
N GLY A 23 17.42 -17.81 -12.25
CA GLY A 23 17.49 -19.26 -12.01
C GLY A 23 16.86 -19.72 -10.69
N VAL A 24 16.01 -18.88 -10.07
CA VAL A 24 15.22 -19.28 -8.89
C VAL A 24 14.00 -20.09 -9.34
N ASP A 25 13.73 -21.21 -8.68
CA ASP A 25 12.50 -21.98 -8.93
C ASP A 25 11.30 -21.28 -8.31
N VAL A 26 10.28 -20.99 -9.13
CA VAL A 26 9.09 -20.22 -8.71
C VAL A 26 7.81 -20.96 -9.05
N ALA A 27 7.10 -21.37 -8.01
CA ALA A 27 5.75 -21.90 -8.10
C ALA A 27 4.71 -20.85 -7.67
N TYR A 28 3.48 -20.98 -8.19
CA TYR A 28 2.35 -20.14 -7.79
C TYR A 28 1.26 -20.98 -7.15
N ALA A 29 0.65 -20.43 -6.11
CA ALA A 29 -0.54 -21.02 -5.53
C ALA A 29 -1.66 -21.12 -6.57
N PRO A 30 -2.40 -22.23 -6.63
CA PRO A 30 -3.64 -22.33 -7.37
C PRO A 30 -4.70 -21.38 -6.80
N ARG A 31 -5.81 -21.20 -7.49
CA ARG A 31 -6.90 -20.35 -6.99
C ARG A 31 -7.77 -21.05 -5.95
N ALA A 32 -7.96 -22.33 -6.12
CA ALA A 32 -8.78 -23.16 -5.24
C ALA A 32 -7.89 -23.85 -4.19
N LEU A 33 -8.34 -23.86 -2.95
CA LEU A 33 -7.58 -24.41 -1.82
C LEU A 33 -7.40 -25.93 -1.92
N ASP A 34 -8.37 -26.64 -2.48
CA ASP A 34 -8.35 -28.09 -2.71
C ASP A 34 -7.37 -28.52 -3.80
N GLU A 35 -6.90 -27.60 -4.63
CA GLU A 35 -5.86 -27.85 -5.64
C GLU A 35 -4.44 -27.63 -5.09
N VAL A 36 -4.31 -27.17 -3.83
CA VAL A 36 -3.01 -26.89 -3.21
C VAL A 36 -2.26 -28.19 -2.94
N THR A 37 -1.02 -28.27 -3.40
CA THR A 37 -0.13 -29.39 -3.13
C THR A 37 1.04 -28.94 -2.25
N PRO A 38 1.53 -29.80 -1.32
CA PRO A 38 2.67 -29.47 -0.49
C PRO A 38 3.92 -29.13 -1.29
N PHE A 39 4.58 -28.04 -0.91
CA PHE A 39 5.75 -27.49 -1.58
C PHE A 39 6.87 -27.18 -0.57
N ASP A 40 8.10 -27.53 -0.91
CA ASP A 40 9.27 -27.25 -0.08
C ASP A 40 9.81 -25.86 -0.46
N ALA A 41 9.29 -24.81 0.19
CA ALA A 41 9.67 -23.44 -0.09
C ALA A 41 10.73 -22.94 0.90
N ASP A 42 11.75 -22.30 0.38
CA ASP A 42 12.65 -21.44 1.17
C ASP A 42 12.03 -20.07 1.42
N VAL A 43 11.23 -19.57 0.46
CA VAL A 43 10.54 -18.29 0.52
C VAL A 43 9.09 -18.43 0.06
N ALA A 44 8.17 -17.83 0.81
CA ALA A 44 6.78 -17.65 0.42
C ALA A 44 6.46 -16.15 0.26
N ILE A 45 6.01 -15.72 -0.93
CA ILE A 45 5.66 -14.33 -1.20
C ILE A 45 4.14 -14.16 -1.20
N VAL A 46 3.61 -13.30 -0.32
CA VAL A 46 2.18 -12.99 -0.24
C VAL A 46 1.89 -11.73 -1.06
N ALA A 47 1.50 -11.92 -2.31
CA ALA A 47 1.23 -10.84 -3.27
C ALA A 47 -0.27 -10.69 -3.62
N THR A 48 -1.14 -11.14 -2.71
CA THR A 48 -2.59 -10.92 -2.78
C THR A 48 -2.94 -9.48 -2.39
N LYS A 49 -4.20 -9.09 -2.62
CA LYS A 49 -4.74 -7.88 -2.01
C LYS A 49 -4.84 -8.05 -0.49
N ALA A 50 -4.70 -6.96 0.27
CA ALA A 50 -4.67 -7.01 1.73
C ALA A 50 -5.93 -7.63 2.37
N TYR A 51 -7.08 -7.49 1.73
CA TYR A 51 -8.33 -8.11 2.20
C TYR A 51 -8.37 -9.64 2.01
N ASP A 52 -7.45 -10.21 1.21
CA ASP A 52 -7.29 -11.66 0.99
C ASP A 52 -6.16 -12.27 1.82
N THR A 53 -5.60 -11.54 2.80
CA THR A 53 -4.44 -11.98 3.59
C THR A 53 -4.75 -13.25 4.38
N GLU A 54 -5.94 -13.37 4.98
CA GLU A 54 -6.34 -14.57 5.74
C GLU A 54 -6.41 -15.80 4.82
N GLY A 55 -7.04 -15.67 3.64
CA GLY A 55 -7.08 -16.75 2.66
C GLY A 55 -5.68 -17.14 2.12
N ALA A 56 -4.78 -16.16 2.02
CA ALA A 56 -3.39 -16.45 1.69
C ALA A 56 -2.67 -17.23 2.81
N ILE A 57 -2.94 -16.91 4.08
CA ILE A 57 -2.40 -17.65 5.24
C ILE A 57 -2.91 -19.10 5.24
N GLU A 58 -4.20 -19.31 4.98
CA GLU A 58 -4.77 -20.67 4.86
C GLU A 58 -4.10 -21.45 3.71
N THR A 59 -3.94 -20.81 2.55
CA THR A 59 -3.24 -21.41 1.41
C THR A 59 -1.80 -21.79 1.77
N LEU A 60 -1.08 -20.92 2.47
CA LEU A 60 0.31 -21.19 2.88
C LEU A 60 0.40 -22.30 3.91
N ARG A 61 -0.53 -22.38 4.86
CA ARG A 61 -0.59 -23.50 5.82
C ARG A 61 -0.79 -24.85 5.14
N ALA A 62 -1.57 -24.88 4.07
CA ALA A 62 -1.78 -26.11 3.27
C ALA A 62 -0.60 -26.42 2.35
N ALA A 63 0.06 -25.38 1.80
CA ALA A 63 1.12 -25.54 0.81
C ALA A 63 2.50 -25.75 1.39
N ILE A 64 2.89 -25.04 2.45
CA ILE A 64 4.28 -25.04 2.93
C ILE A 64 4.51 -26.21 3.87
N ARG A 65 5.39 -27.14 3.44
CA ARG A 65 5.66 -28.38 4.19
C ARG A 65 6.44 -28.12 5.49
N TYR A 66 7.35 -27.16 5.48
CA TYR A 66 8.21 -26.81 6.62
C TYR A 66 8.14 -25.29 6.90
N PRO A 67 7.03 -24.79 7.48
CA PRO A 67 6.83 -23.37 7.68
C PRO A 67 7.89 -22.75 8.61
N GLU A 68 8.46 -23.51 9.53
CA GLU A 68 9.53 -23.07 10.44
C GLU A 68 10.87 -22.80 9.73
N LYS A 69 11.03 -23.28 8.48
CA LYS A 69 12.21 -23.05 7.63
C LYS A 69 11.96 -22.05 6.51
N CYS A 70 10.70 -21.65 6.30
CA CYS A 70 10.29 -20.79 5.21
C CYS A 70 10.27 -19.32 5.65
N VAL A 71 10.75 -18.43 4.78
CA VAL A 71 10.66 -16.98 4.98
C VAL A 71 9.41 -16.43 4.27
N PHE A 72 8.51 -15.79 5.02
CA PHE A 72 7.27 -15.21 4.48
C PHE A 72 7.47 -13.73 4.17
N VAL A 73 7.39 -13.36 2.91
CA VAL A 73 7.61 -11.99 2.43
C VAL A 73 6.28 -11.34 2.06
N SER A 74 5.99 -10.17 2.64
CA SER A 74 4.79 -9.40 2.35
C SER A 74 5.09 -8.12 1.58
N PRO A 75 5.02 -8.09 0.24
CA PRO A 75 5.04 -6.88 -0.56
C PRO A 75 3.67 -6.19 -0.66
N GLN A 76 2.69 -6.61 0.11
CA GLN A 76 1.34 -6.06 0.12
C GLN A 76 1.33 -4.58 0.51
N ASN A 77 0.40 -3.82 -0.06
CA ASN A 77 0.18 -2.43 0.33
C ASN A 77 -0.50 -2.33 1.70
N GLY A 78 -0.32 -1.17 2.34
CA GLY A 78 -0.94 -0.87 3.63
C GLY A 78 -0.16 -1.44 4.82
N VAL A 79 -0.80 -1.43 5.97
CA VAL A 79 -0.27 -1.91 7.25
C VAL A 79 -1.23 -2.94 7.86
N GLY A 80 -0.75 -3.78 8.77
CA GLY A 80 -1.55 -4.83 9.41
C GLY A 80 -1.41 -6.22 8.78
N ASN A 81 -0.81 -6.35 7.59
CA ASN A 81 -0.61 -7.64 6.93
C ASN A 81 0.51 -8.45 7.56
N GLU A 82 1.59 -7.77 7.93
CA GLU A 82 2.78 -8.36 8.51
C GLU A 82 2.52 -8.94 9.90
N GLU A 83 1.70 -8.25 10.71
CA GLU A 83 1.27 -8.72 12.03
C GLU A 83 0.45 -10.02 11.93
N ARG A 84 -0.41 -10.14 10.92
CA ARG A 84 -1.19 -11.34 10.65
C ARG A 84 -0.29 -12.52 10.25
N LEU A 85 0.67 -12.27 9.38
CA LEU A 85 1.66 -13.28 9.00
C LEU A 85 2.54 -13.69 10.18
N ALA A 86 2.98 -12.72 11.00
CA ALA A 86 3.76 -12.99 12.20
C ALA A 86 2.98 -13.82 13.24
N ALA A 87 1.69 -13.55 13.41
CA ALA A 87 0.81 -14.34 14.25
C ALA A 87 0.62 -15.78 13.74
N ALA A 88 0.64 -15.98 12.41
CA ALA A 88 0.44 -17.28 11.79
C ALA A 88 1.70 -18.14 11.73
N PHE A 89 2.89 -17.53 11.50
CA PHE A 89 4.14 -18.24 11.14
C PHE A 89 5.34 -17.86 12.03
N GLY A 90 5.13 -16.97 13.02
CA GLY A 90 6.21 -16.46 13.88
C GLY A 90 6.89 -15.22 13.27
N ALA A 91 7.17 -14.23 14.11
CA ALA A 91 7.75 -12.95 13.70
C ALA A 91 9.14 -13.11 13.06
N ASP A 92 9.94 -14.06 13.55
CA ASP A 92 11.29 -14.33 13.06
C ASP A 92 11.32 -14.83 11.62
N ASN A 93 10.21 -15.37 11.12
CA ASN A 93 10.10 -15.90 9.75
C ASN A 93 9.44 -14.90 8.79
N VAL A 94 9.10 -13.69 9.23
CA VAL A 94 8.38 -12.72 8.38
C VAL A 94 9.25 -11.53 8.01
N VAL A 95 9.22 -11.17 6.73
CA VAL A 95 9.90 -10.01 6.15
C VAL A 95 8.86 -9.09 5.52
N ALA A 96 8.77 -7.89 6.05
CA ALA A 96 8.01 -6.82 5.42
C ALA A 96 8.72 -6.36 4.14
N ALA A 97 7.97 -6.14 3.07
CA ALA A 97 8.52 -5.65 1.82
C ALA A 97 7.71 -4.45 1.29
N ALA A 98 8.38 -3.55 0.60
CA ALA A 98 7.76 -2.43 -0.10
C ALA A 98 8.32 -2.32 -1.52
N LEU A 99 7.52 -2.74 -2.49
CA LEU A 99 7.84 -2.54 -3.90
C LEU A 99 7.48 -1.11 -4.30
N THR A 100 8.49 -0.35 -4.74
CA THR A 100 8.30 1.02 -5.22
C THR A 100 8.28 1.12 -6.75
N THR A 101 8.66 0.06 -7.45
CA THR A 101 8.48 -0.08 -8.89
C THR A 101 6.98 -0.11 -9.24
N PRO A 102 6.45 0.83 -10.03
CA PRO A 102 5.06 0.77 -10.48
C PRO A 102 4.91 -0.34 -11.52
N VAL A 103 4.19 -1.39 -11.15
CA VAL A 103 3.98 -2.55 -12.02
C VAL A 103 2.55 -2.55 -12.55
N ASP A 104 2.39 -2.83 -13.84
CA ASP A 104 1.12 -3.07 -14.51
C ASP A 104 1.12 -4.44 -15.19
N ARG A 105 -0.06 -4.95 -15.52
CA ARG A 105 -0.20 -6.11 -16.40
C ARG A 105 -0.65 -5.65 -17.78
N ASP A 106 0.02 -6.14 -18.80
CA ASP A 106 -0.44 -5.96 -20.18
C ASP A 106 -1.65 -6.87 -20.49
N ARG A 107 -2.17 -6.79 -21.73
CA ARG A 107 -3.34 -7.57 -22.17
C ARG A 107 -3.07 -9.07 -22.17
N ASP A 108 -1.82 -9.46 -22.36
CA ASP A 108 -1.39 -10.87 -22.38
C ASP A 108 -1.14 -11.41 -20.96
N GLY A 109 -1.28 -10.54 -19.95
CA GLY A 109 -1.12 -10.89 -18.55
C GLY A 109 0.32 -10.81 -18.03
N ASN A 110 1.28 -10.36 -18.84
CA ASN A 110 2.66 -10.17 -18.43
C ASN A 110 2.78 -8.95 -17.52
N ALA A 111 3.66 -9.03 -16.53
CA ALA A 111 3.94 -7.90 -15.66
C ALA A 111 5.03 -7.01 -16.26
N ARG A 112 4.78 -5.70 -16.28
CA ARG A 112 5.75 -4.72 -16.78
C ARG A 112 5.97 -3.60 -15.78
N ALA A 113 7.25 -3.27 -15.56
CA ALA A 113 7.64 -2.09 -14.82
C ALA A 113 7.39 -0.84 -15.68
N ALA A 114 6.54 0.08 -15.19
CA ALA A 114 6.25 1.33 -15.90
C ALA A 114 7.37 2.38 -15.74
N LYS A 115 8.09 2.30 -14.63
CA LYS A 115 9.23 3.16 -14.28
C LYS A 115 10.20 2.40 -13.41
N GLU A 116 11.44 2.84 -13.35
CA GLU A 116 12.41 2.35 -12.39
C GLU A 116 11.97 2.67 -10.96
N GLY A 117 12.10 1.70 -10.08
CA GLY A 117 11.82 1.80 -8.66
C GLY A 117 12.79 0.93 -7.87
N GLY A 118 12.29 0.13 -6.94
CA GLY A 118 13.10 -0.81 -6.18
C GLY A 118 12.24 -1.60 -5.20
N LEU A 119 12.91 -2.43 -4.42
CA LEU A 119 12.33 -3.24 -3.37
C LEU A 119 13.03 -2.90 -2.05
N ALA A 120 12.28 -2.50 -1.04
CA ALA A 120 12.79 -2.37 0.31
C ALA A 120 12.32 -3.56 1.15
N LEU A 121 13.19 -4.11 1.99
CA LEU A 121 12.96 -5.28 2.84
C LEU A 121 13.28 -4.95 4.28
N ALA A 122 12.48 -5.43 5.22
CA ALA A 122 12.71 -5.29 6.65
C ALA A 122 12.24 -6.54 7.39
N PRO A 123 13.13 -7.28 8.09
CA PRO A 123 12.73 -8.36 8.98
C PRO A 123 11.80 -7.84 10.09
N ILE A 124 10.83 -8.65 10.52
CA ILE A 124 9.97 -8.31 11.64
C ILE A 124 10.59 -8.75 12.96
N GLY A 125 11.15 -9.95 12.99
CA GLY A 125 11.83 -10.51 14.15
C GLY A 125 13.35 -10.29 14.11
N ALA A 126 14.06 -11.10 14.88
CA ALA A 126 15.50 -10.98 15.07
C ALA A 126 16.34 -11.53 13.91
N ASN A 127 15.76 -12.37 13.04
CA ASN A 127 16.50 -13.02 11.96
C ASN A 127 16.88 -12.03 10.86
N ALA A 128 18.14 -12.02 10.46
CA ALA A 128 18.63 -11.24 9.32
C ALA A 128 18.61 -12.11 8.06
N TYR A 129 17.96 -11.59 7.01
CA TYR A 129 17.81 -12.29 5.72
C TYR A 129 18.64 -11.65 4.61
N ASN A 130 19.96 -11.48 4.84
CA ASN A 130 20.87 -10.86 3.87
C ASN A 130 20.91 -11.63 2.54
N TRP A 131 20.80 -12.96 2.59
CA TRP A 131 20.74 -13.79 1.41
C TRP A 131 19.51 -13.51 0.55
N LEU A 132 18.36 -13.22 1.16
CA LEU A 132 17.13 -12.84 0.44
C LEU A 132 17.31 -11.50 -0.28
N ALA A 133 17.90 -10.52 0.40
CA ALA A 133 18.24 -9.24 -0.21
C ALA A 133 19.23 -9.40 -1.38
N ALA A 134 20.24 -10.26 -1.23
CA ALA A 134 21.18 -10.57 -2.29
C ALA A 134 20.51 -11.29 -3.48
N THR A 135 19.57 -12.22 -3.22
CA THR A 135 18.81 -12.89 -4.27
C THR A 135 18.00 -11.88 -5.10
N PHE A 136 17.28 -10.97 -4.45
CA PHE A 136 16.56 -9.91 -5.17
C PHE A 136 17.49 -8.93 -5.89
N ALA A 137 18.62 -8.54 -5.28
CA ALA A 137 19.60 -7.68 -5.93
C ALA A 137 20.17 -8.31 -7.21
N GLY A 138 20.39 -9.62 -7.19
CA GLY A 138 20.84 -10.40 -8.35
C GLY A 138 19.90 -10.31 -9.56
N THR A 139 18.62 -9.98 -9.35
CA THR A 139 17.66 -9.75 -10.44
C THR A 139 17.82 -8.40 -11.15
N GLY A 140 18.71 -7.53 -10.66
CA GLY A 140 18.88 -6.17 -11.17
C GLY A 140 17.92 -5.12 -10.57
N ILE A 141 16.97 -5.52 -9.72
CA ILE A 141 16.13 -4.56 -8.99
C ILE A 141 16.95 -3.87 -7.90
N GLY A 142 16.79 -2.56 -7.73
CA GLY A 142 17.42 -1.84 -6.61
C GLY A 142 16.86 -2.33 -5.27
N VAL A 143 17.70 -2.89 -4.40
CA VAL A 143 17.29 -3.38 -3.08
C VAL A 143 17.79 -2.48 -1.97
N LYS A 144 16.94 -2.23 -0.97
CA LYS A 144 17.27 -1.53 0.28
C LYS A 144 16.83 -2.38 1.47
N VAL A 145 17.77 -2.68 2.36
CA VAL A 145 17.43 -3.30 3.66
C VAL A 145 17.19 -2.20 4.70
N VAL A 146 16.18 -2.38 5.51
CA VAL A 146 15.71 -1.45 6.55
C VAL A 146 15.58 -2.21 7.85
N GLU A 147 15.97 -1.61 8.96
CA GLU A 147 15.89 -2.23 10.29
C GLU A 147 14.46 -2.19 10.86
N ASP A 148 13.80 -1.06 10.73
CA ASP A 148 12.43 -0.86 11.24
C ASP A 148 11.38 -1.14 10.15
N TRP A 149 10.75 -2.31 10.23
CA TRP A 149 9.68 -2.71 9.31
C TRP A 149 8.42 -1.83 9.41
N ARG A 150 8.13 -1.27 10.60
CA ARG A 150 7.01 -0.34 10.76
C ARG A 150 7.29 0.96 10.03
N ALA A 151 8.51 1.48 10.15
CA ALA A 151 8.94 2.65 9.38
C ALA A 151 8.86 2.40 7.88
N LEU A 152 9.25 1.20 7.42
CA LEU A 152 9.11 0.79 6.01
C LEU A 152 7.65 0.86 5.55
N LYS A 153 6.74 0.18 6.27
CA LYS A 153 5.34 0.05 5.85
C LYS A 153 4.57 1.36 5.94
N TRP A 154 4.75 2.12 7.03
CA TRP A 154 4.11 3.43 7.19
C TRP A 154 4.65 4.48 6.19
N SER A 155 5.95 4.45 5.87
CA SER A 155 6.50 5.31 4.81
C SER A 155 5.94 4.95 3.43
N LYS A 156 5.74 3.66 3.16
CA LYS A 156 5.09 3.21 1.92
C LYS A 156 3.61 3.60 1.89
N LEU A 157 2.90 3.48 3.02
CA LEU A 157 1.51 3.92 3.15
C LEU A 157 1.39 5.43 2.85
N ALA A 158 2.29 6.26 3.40
CA ALA A 158 2.30 7.70 3.14
C ALA A 158 2.39 8.04 1.64
N LEU A 159 3.16 7.27 0.86
CA LEU A 159 3.17 7.41 -0.61
C LEU A 159 1.87 6.92 -1.25
N ASN A 160 1.30 5.84 -0.72
CA ASN A 160 0.13 5.20 -1.33
C ASN A 160 -1.16 5.99 -1.13
N VAL A 161 -1.30 6.76 -0.05
CA VAL A 161 -2.49 7.58 0.19
C VAL A 161 -2.53 8.80 -0.74
N VAL A 162 -1.37 9.35 -1.15
CA VAL A 162 -1.30 10.56 -1.99
C VAL A 162 -1.99 10.34 -3.33
N ALA A 163 -2.95 11.21 -3.66
CA ALA A 163 -3.71 11.21 -4.91
C ALA A 163 -4.26 9.81 -5.30
N ASN A 164 -4.66 9.00 -4.33
CA ASN A 164 -5.20 7.66 -4.57
C ASN A 164 -6.69 7.62 -4.26
N ALA A 165 -7.09 7.74 -3.00
CA ALA A 165 -8.51 7.74 -2.62
C ALA A 165 -9.26 8.96 -3.19
N SER A 166 -8.67 10.16 -3.15
CA SER A 166 -9.23 11.38 -3.73
C SER A 166 -9.50 11.24 -5.23
N CYS A 167 -8.51 10.74 -6.00
CA CYS A 167 -8.70 10.49 -7.43
C CYS A 167 -9.76 9.42 -7.70
N ALA A 168 -9.82 8.37 -6.85
CA ALA A 168 -10.82 7.31 -6.97
C ALA A 168 -12.23 7.82 -6.71
N ILE A 169 -12.45 8.54 -5.61
CA ILE A 169 -13.76 9.11 -5.24
C ILE A 169 -14.25 10.05 -6.33
N LEU A 170 -13.40 10.96 -6.80
CA LEU A 170 -13.75 11.95 -7.81
C LEU A 170 -13.76 11.41 -9.26
N ASN A 171 -13.27 10.18 -9.48
CA ASN A 171 -13.05 9.60 -10.82
C ASN A 171 -12.20 10.47 -11.73
N VAL A 172 -11.15 11.06 -11.20
CA VAL A 172 -10.22 11.92 -11.95
C VAL A 172 -8.81 11.35 -11.95
N LEU A 173 -8.01 11.73 -12.93
CA LEU A 173 -6.60 11.36 -13.00
C LEU A 173 -5.74 12.35 -12.19
N PRO A 174 -4.55 11.94 -11.73
CA PRO A 174 -3.69 12.79 -10.90
C PRO A 174 -3.34 14.14 -11.52
N ASN A 175 -3.14 14.20 -12.85
CA ASN A 175 -2.87 15.45 -13.56
C ASN A 175 -4.06 16.43 -13.56
N ARG A 176 -5.31 15.95 -13.48
CA ARG A 176 -6.50 16.80 -13.31
C ARG A 176 -6.76 17.13 -11.85
N PHE A 177 -6.52 16.17 -10.96
CA PHE A 177 -6.72 16.30 -9.52
C PHE A 177 -6.00 17.52 -8.92
N VAL A 178 -4.76 17.80 -9.34
CA VAL A 178 -3.96 18.92 -8.81
C VAL A 178 -4.57 20.31 -9.05
N HIS A 179 -5.56 20.42 -9.93
CA HIS A 179 -6.27 21.66 -10.22
C HIS A 179 -7.52 21.89 -9.34
N PHE A 180 -7.90 20.92 -8.51
CA PHE A 180 -8.98 21.08 -7.53
C PHE A 180 -8.44 21.66 -6.22
N ASP A 181 -8.30 22.97 -6.13
CA ASP A 181 -7.63 23.68 -5.05
C ASP A 181 -8.02 23.24 -3.65
N LYS A 182 -9.32 23.13 -3.40
CA LYS A 182 -9.86 22.76 -2.09
C LYS A 182 -9.53 21.32 -1.74
N ILE A 183 -9.72 20.40 -2.70
CA ILE A 183 -9.40 18.98 -2.52
C ILE A 183 -7.90 18.78 -2.35
N PHE A 184 -7.08 19.53 -3.08
CA PHE A 184 -5.64 19.47 -2.89
C PHE A 184 -5.21 19.96 -1.50
N THR A 185 -5.93 20.92 -0.93
CA THR A 185 -5.74 21.34 0.47
C THR A 185 -6.10 20.22 1.44
N LEU A 186 -7.16 19.45 1.18
CA LEU A 186 -7.50 18.25 1.97
C LEU A 186 -6.41 17.18 1.84
N GLU A 187 -5.83 17.01 0.67
CA GLU A 187 -4.71 16.07 0.45
C GLU A 187 -3.50 16.41 1.34
N ILE A 188 -3.15 17.70 1.43
CA ILE A 188 -2.07 18.14 2.33
C ILE A 188 -2.45 17.86 3.80
N ARG A 189 -3.69 18.09 4.20
CA ARG A 189 -4.19 17.77 5.55
C ARG A 189 -4.10 16.26 5.80
N MET A 190 -4.51 15.44 4.85
CA MET A 190 -4.41 13.98 4.91
C MET A 190 -2.97 13.51 5.16
N ILE A 191 -1.99 14.05 4.43
CA ILE A 191 -0.56 13.74 4.63
C ILE A 191 -0.11 14.16 6.04
N ARG A 192 -0.57 15.31 6.54
CA ARG A 192 -0.27 15.77 7.91
C ARG A 192 -0.85 14.84 8.97
N GLU A 193 -2.05 14.32 8.75
CA GLU A 193 -2.67 13.31 9.63
C GLU A 193 -1.81 12.04 9.69
N VAL A 194 -1.37 11.52 8.54
CA VAL A 194 -0.44 10.37 8.49
C VAL A 194 0.83 10.65 9.30
N ARG A 195 1.43 11.84 9.12
CA ARG A 195 2.62 12.24 9.89
C ARG A 195 2.35 12.29 11.39
N ALA A 196 1.23 12.86 11.82
CA ALA A 196 0.86 12.95 13.23
C ALA A 196 0.68 11.57 13.86
N VAL A 197 0.02 10.65 13.16
CA VAL A 197 -0.13 9.25 13.59
C VAL A 197 1.24 8.57 13.70
N MET A 198 2.11 8.67 12.69
CA MET A 198 3.45 8.11 12.73
C MET A 198 4.27 8.65 13.92
N GLN A 199 4.19 9.96 14.18
CA GLN A 199 4.87 10.58 15.34
C GLN A 199 4.36 10.03 16.66
N ALA A 200 3.06 9.88 16.84
CA ALA A 200 2.48 9.35 18.06
C ALA A 200 2.80 7.84 18.26
N LEU A 201 2.92 7.11 17.16
CA LEU A 201 3.39 5.71 17.17
C LEU A 201 4.92 5.58 17.34
N GLN A 202 5.65 6.69 17.44
CA GLN A 202 7.12 6.75 17.50
C GLN A 202 7.79 6.13 16.26
N ILE A 203 7.14 6.23 15.10
CA ILE A 203 7.65 5.72 13.82
C ILE A 203 8.30 6.87 13.05
N ALA A 204 9.61 6.80 12.84
CA ALA A 204 10.35 7.76 12.02
C ALA A 204 10.12 7.46 10.52
N PRO A 205 9.79 8.45 9.69
CA PRO A 205 9.70 8.24 8.24
C PRO A 205 11.07 7.94 7.64
N ILE A 206 11.10 7.04 6.68
CA ILE A 206 12.30 6.67 5.93
C ILE A 206 12.11 6.91 4.43
N ASP A 207 13.21 7.20 3.73
CA ASP A 207 13.18 7.27 2.27
C ASP A 207 13.21 5.87 1.68
N LEU A 208 12.35 5.63 0.70
CA LEU A 208 12.25 4.38 -0.04
C LEU A 208 13.01 4.48 -1.38
N PRO A 209 13.35 3.35 -2.01
CA PRO A 209 14.02 3.38 -3.31
C PRO A 209 13.32 4.32 -4.30
N ARG A 210 14.02 5.33 -4.79
CA ARG A 210 13.54 6.38 -5.71
C ARG A 210 12.45 7.32 -5.15
N TYR A 211 12.05 7.20 -3.87
CA TYR A 211 10.99 8.04 -3.27
C TYR A 211 11.46 8.70 -1.96
N PRO A 212 11.67 10.02 -1.94
CA PRO A 212 12.09 10.77 -0.76
C PRO A 212 10.89 11.07 0.15
N VAL A 213 10.47 10.09 0.97
CA VAL A 213 9.30 10.22 1.85
C VAL A 213 9.51 11.29 2.92
N ARG A 214 10.74 11.45 3.41
CA ARG A 214 11.07 12.53 4.37
C ARG A 214 10.82 13.90 3.77
N ALA A 215 11.18 14.09 2.49
CA ALA A 215 10.92 15.34 1.78
C ALA A 215 9.40 15.57 1.58
N LEU A 216 8.60 14.53 1.30
CA LEU A 216 7.14 14.62 1.23
C LEU A 216 6.56 15.22 2.52
N PHE A 217 6.95 14.69 3.68
CA PHE A 217 6.51 15.20 4.98
C PHE A 217 7.06 16.59 5.30
N GLY A 218 8.30 16.87 4.90
CA GLY A 218 8.90 18.20 5.02
C GLY A 218 8.10 19.25 4.26
N VAL A 219 7.80 18.97 3.00
CA VAL A 219 6.98 19.87 2.16
C VAL A 219 5.55 20.00 2.71
N ALA A 220 4.92 18.91 3.13
CA ALA A 220 3.57 18.95 3.71
C ALA A 220 3.50 19.77 5.02
N ALA A 221 4.61 19.92 5.74
CA ALA A 221 4.69 20.73 6.97
C ALA A 221 4.76 22.25 6.72
N LEU A 222 5.11 22.67 5.52
CA LEU A 222 5.16 24.09 5.15
C LEU A 222 3.75 24.73 5.16
N PRO A 223 3.62 26.07 5.16
CA PRO A 223 2.33 26.74 4.97
C PRO A 223 1.61 26.19 3.73
N THR A 224 0.30 25.97 3.84
CA THR A 224 -0.50 25.28 2.81
C THR A 224 -0.32 25.82 1.38
N PRO A 225 -0.24 27.16 1.15
CA PRO A 225 0.01 27.67 -0.21
C PRO A 225 1.35 27.21 -0.81
N VAL A 226 2.39 27.15 0.02
CA VAL A 226 3.74 26.70 -0.40
C VAL A 226 3.74 25.19 -0.65
N SER A 227 3.21 24.41 0.31
CA SER A 227 3.07 22.95 0.16
C SER A 227 2.32 22.60 -1.12
N ARG A 228 1.26 23.35 -1.44
CA ARG A 228 0.43 23.12 -2.61
C ARG A 228 1.23 23.24 -3.91
N VAL A 229 2.00 24.32 -4.08
CA VAL A 229 2.81 24.52 -5.29
C VAL A 229 3.81 23.38 -5.47
N LEU A 230 4.57 23.06 -4.42
CA LEU A 230 5.63 22.05 -4.47
C LEU A 230 5.08 20.63 -4.68
N LEU A 231 4.01 20.26 -3.96
CA LEU A 231 3.41 18.92 -4.09
C LEU A 231 2.65 18.75 -5.41
N ALA A 232 1.98 19.81 -5.92
CA ALA A 232 1.26 19.73 -7.21
C ALA A 232 2.21 19.37 -8.34
N GLN A 233 3.38 20.03 -8.42
CA GLN A 233 4.41 19.71 -9.41
C GLN A 233 4.91 18.27 -9.28
N SER A 234 5.19 17.84 -8.03
CA SER A 234 5.67 16.48 -7.75
C SER A 234 4.65 15.41 -8.11
N ILE A 235 3.38 15.60 -7.77
CA ILE A 235 2.30 14.63 -8.04
C ILE A 235 2.00 14.56 -9.54
N ALA A 236 1.88 15.71 -10.22
CA ALA A 236 1.63 15.76 -11.66
C ALA A 236 2.76 15.08 -12.46
N GLY A 237 4.03 15.32 -12.07
CA GLY A 237 5.19 14.71 -12.69
C GLY A 237 5.35 13.21 -12.40
N ALA A 238 5.15 12.81 -11.15
CA ALA A 238 5.37 11.42 -10.73
C ALA A 238 4.26 10.45 -11.18
N ARG A 239 2.99 10.86 -11.08
CA ARG A 239 1.81 10.01 -11.38
C ARG A 239 1.21 10.27 -12.76
N GLY A 240 1.30 11.50 -13.28
CA GLY A 240 0.84 11.87 -14.63
C GLY A 240 -0.60 11.45 -14.91
N THR A 241 -0.79 10.76 -16.02
CA THR A 241 -2.10 10.24 -16.47
C THR A 241 -2.39 8.80 -16.04
N LYS A 242 -1.50 8.18 -15.23
CA LYS A 242 -1.71 6.81 -14.77
C LYS A 242 -2.80 6.77 -13.69
N PRO A 243 -3.89 5.99 -13.89
CA PRO A 243 -4.92 5.84 -12.87
C PRO A 243 -4.34 5.19 -11.61
N PRO A 244 -4.62 5.71 -10.41
CA PRO A 244 -4.24 5.07 -9.15
C PRO A 244 -4.97 3.73 -8.93
N SER A 245 -4.41 2.88 -8.07
CA SER A 245 -4.93 1.53 -7.84
C SER A 245 -6.39 1.50 -7.36
N LEU A 246 -6.76 2.37 -6.42
CA LEU A 246 -8.13 2.45 -5.90
C LEU A 246 -9.13 2.90 -6.99
N LEU A 247 -8.72 3.81 -7.89
CA LEU A 247 -9.55 4.20 -9.03
C LEU A 247 -9.76 3.03 -10.00
N LEU A 248 -8.71 2.24 -10.24
CA LEU A 248 -8.83 1.04 -11.09
C LEU A 248 -9.76 0.00 -10.44
N ASP A 249 -9.70 -0.18 -9.13
CA ASP A 249 -10.56 -1.12 -8.42
C ASP A 249 -12.04 -0.68 -8.52
N LEU A 250 -12.36 0.61 -8.31
CA LEU A 250 -13.73 1.14 -8.51
C LEU A 250 -14.22 1.02 -9.95
N ARG A 251 -13.37 1.34 -10.94
CA ARG A 251 -13.73 1.20 -12.36
C ARG A 251 -14.00 -0.24 -12.79
N ARG A 252 -13.44 -1.21 -12.06
CA ARG A 252 -13.68 -2.65 -12.24
C ARG A 252 -14.85 -3.14 -11.39
N ALA A 253 -15.59 -2.25 -10.74
CA ALA A 253 -16.69 -2.55 -9.85
C ALA A 253 -16.32 -3.59 -8.77
N ARG A 254 -15.10 -3.51 -8.22
CA ARG A 254 -14.71 -4.38 -7.12
C ARG A 254 -15.45 -3.99 -5.85
N PRO A 255 -16.08 -4.93 -5.15
CA PRO A 255 -16.83 -4.63 -3.93
C PRO A 255 -15.92 -4.33 -2.73
N GLN A 256 -14.63 -4.70 -2.83
CA GLN A 256 -13.62 -4.46 -1.81
C GLN A 256 -12.41 -3.77 -2.41
N THR A 257 -11.82 -2.85 -1.66
CA THR A 257 -10.61 -2.11 -2.04
C THR A 257 -9.58 -2.12 -0.90
N GLU A 258 -8.36 -1.70 -1.18
CA GLU A 258 -7.31 -1.60 -0.15
C GLU A 258 -7.42 -0.32 0.70
N VAL A 259 -8.51 0.46 0.59
CA VAL A 259 -8.64 1.72 1.33
C VAL A 259 -8.60 1.52 2.85
N ASP A 260 -9.07 0.38 3.36
CA ASP A 260 -9.08 0.08 4.79
C ASP A 260 -7.67 -0.05 5.38
N VAL A 261 -6.74 -0.67 4.65
CA VAL A 261 -5.34 -0.81 5.07
C VAL A 261 -4.47 0.41 4.68
N LEU A 262 -5.06 1.39 4.02
CA LEU A 262 -4.45 2.68 3.67
C LEU A 262 -5.04 3.81 4.53
N ASN A 263 -5.99 4.58 4.00
CA ASN A 263 -6.64 5.66 4.74
C ASN A 263 -7.38 5.16 6.00
N GLY A 264 -8.01 3.99 5.93
CA GLY A 264 -8.67 3.34 7.06
C GLY A 264 -7.70 3.03 8.20
N ALA A 265 -6.50 2.53 7.90
CA ALA A 265 -5.48 2.26 8.91
C ALA A 265 -5.03 3.54 9.63
N VAL A 266 -4.90 4.66 8.90
CA VAL A 266 -4.60 5.96 9.51
C VAL A 266 -5.74 6.41 10.43
N ALA A 267 -6.98 6.23 10.00
CA ALA A 267 -8.17 6.57 10.78
C ALA A 267 -8.28 5.72 12.05
N SER A 268 -8.06 4.40 11.95
CA SER A 268 -8.10 3.47 13.09
C SER A 268 -7.00 3.78 14.11
N ALA A 269 -5.76 3.95 13.64
CA ALA A 269 -4.66 4.35 14.53
C ALA A 269 -4.90 5.71 15.18
N GLY A 270 -5.47 6.67 14.43
CA GLY A 270 -5.89 7.97 14.97
C GLY A 270 -6.90 7.82 16.10
N LEU A 271 -7.90 6.95 15.93
CA LEU A 271 -8.92 6.69 16.96
C LEU A 271 -8.29 6.10 18.22
N GLU A 272 -7.45 5.07 18.09
CA GLU A 272 -6.74 4.43 19.21
C GLU A 272 -5.85 5.42 19.97
N LEU A 273 -5.17 6.31 19.24
CA LEU A 273 -4.27 7.32 19.79
C LEU A 273 -4.98 8.61 20.23
N ARG A 274 -6.31 8.70 20.07
CA ARG A 274 -7.12 9.91 20.29
C ARG A 274 -6.62 11.12 19.48
N LEU A 275 -6.11 10.86 18.28
CA LEU A 275 -5.69 11.88 17.33
C LEU A 275 -6.75 12.09 16.25
N PRO A 276 -7.15 13.33 15.94
CA PRO A 276 -8.12 13.57 14.88
C PRO A 276 -7.52 13.32 13.51
N THR A 277 -8.13 12.42 12.74
CA THR A 277 -7.77 12.08 11.35
C THR A 277 -8.98 12.17 10.42
N PRO A 278 -9.71 13.30 10.42
CA PRO A 278 -10.99 13.40 9.73
C PRO A 278 -10.92 13.21 8.23
N VAL A 279 -9.82 13.63 7.57
CA VAL A 279 -9.69 13.48 6.10
C VAL A 279 -9.52 12.00 5.74
N ASN A 280 -8.60 11.29 6.41
CA ASN A 280 -8.41 9.86 6.19
C ASN A 280 -9.67 9.06 6.51
N ALA A 281 -10.37 9.37 7.60
CA ALA A 281 -11.61 8.70 8.00
C ALA A 281 -12.71 8.87 6.94
N VAL A 282 -12.92 10.09 6.44
CA VAL A 282 -13.94 10.36 5.40
C VAL A 282 -13.56 9.69 4.08
N TYR A 283 -12.29 9.74 3.68
CA TYR A 283 -11.86 9.12 2.42
C TYR A 283 -12.04 7.59 2.46
N ALA A 284 -11.70 6.95 3.58
CA ALA A 284 -11.94 5.52 3.76
C ALA A 284 -13.43 5.19 3.71
N ARG A 285 -14.26 5.89 4.47
CA ARG A 285 -15.71 5.68 4.53
C ARG A 285 -16.35 5.89 3.16
N VAL A 286 -16.15 7.06 2.52
CA VAL A 286 -16.79 7.39 1.24
C VAL A 286 -16.39 6.40 0.13
N LEU A 287 -15.11 5.99 0.10
CA LEU A 287 -14.65 5.04 -0.90
C LEU A 287 -15.24 3.63 -0.68
N ASN A 288 -15.36 3.19 0.56
CA ASN A 288 -16.05 1.94 0.90
C ASN A 288 -17.53 2.00 0.55
N ASP A 289 -18.21 3.10 0.89
CA ASP A 289 -19.63 3.29 0.53
C ASP A 289 -19.83 3.18 -1.00
N ILE A 290 -18.94 3.79 -1.79
CA ILE A 290 -18.96 3.71 -3.26
C ILE A 290 -18.69 2.26 -3.74
N ALA A 291 -17.73 1.56 -3.15
CA ALA A 291 -17.38 0.20 -3.55
C ALA A 291 -18.54 -0.78 -3.30
N HIS A 292 -19.21 -0.65 -2.16
CA HIS A 292 -20.36 -1.49 -1.81
C HIS A 292 -21.66 -1.05 -2.53
N THR A 293 -21.79 0.23 -2.83
CA THR A 293 -22.98 0.80 -3.47
C THR A 293 -22.57 1.67 -4.68
N PRO A 294 -22.23 1.06 -5.82
CA PRO A 294 -21.67 1.78 -6.98
C PRO A 294 -22.49 2.97 -7.49
N PRO A 295 -23.84 3.00 -7.39
CA PRO A 295 -24.62 4.19 -7.77
C PRO A 295 -24.27 5.45 -6.96
N LEU A 296 -23.79 5.31 -5.71
CA LEU A 296 -23.33 6.46 -4.89
C LEU A 296 -22.15 7.20 -5.52
N TRP A 297 -21.39 6.55 -6.38
CA TRP A 297 -20.27 7.22 -7.05
C TRP A 297 -20.72 8.43 -7.87
N ALA A 298 -21.92 8.41 -8.45
CA ALA A 298 -22.49 9.53 -9.17
C ALA A 298 -22.58 10.82 -8.33
N LYS A 299 -22.74 10.72 -7.01
CA LYS A 299 -22.74 11.86 -6.07
C LYS A 299 -21.39 12.59 -6.06
N TYR A 300 -20.29 11.88 -6.25
CA TYR A 300 -18.94 12.41 -6.02
C TYR A 300 -18.13 12.60 -7.30
N ARG A 301 -18.45 11.87 -8.38
CA ARG A 301 -17.73 11.96 -9.66
C ARG A 301 -17.67 13.41 -10.15
N GLU A 302 -16.46 13.95 -10.24
CA GLU A 302 -16.20 15.34 -10.68
C GLU A 302 -16.87 16.43 -9.81
N HIS A 303 -17.35 16.08 -8.60
CA HIS A 303 -17.96 16.99 -7.63
C HIS A 303 -17.09 17.16 -6.38
N PRO A 304 -15.98 17.90 -6.46
CA PRO A 304 -15.05 18.09 -5.33
C PRO A 304 -15.71 18.76 -4.12
N ASP A 305 -16.69 19.65 -4.33
CA ASP A 305 -17.49 20.32 -3.29
C ASP A 305 -18.23 19.31 -2.39
N ARG A 306 -18.70 18.20 -2.94
CA ARG A 306 -19.37 17.15 -2.17
C ARG A 306 -18.41 16.44 -1.22
N LEU A 307 -17.22 16.10 -1.69
CA LEU A 307 -16.20 15.49 -0.86
C LEU A 307 -15.69 16.45 0.21
N GLU A 308 -15.49 17.72 -0.13
CA GLU A 308 -15.13 18.76 0.83
C GLU A 308 -16.16 18.89 1.94
N ALA A 309 -17.46 18.95 1.59
CA ALA A 309 -18.54 19.06 2.56
C ALA A 309 -18.57 17.88 3.55
N GLU A 310 -18.33 16.66 3.09
CA GLU A 310 -18.22 15.47 3.97
C GLU A 310 -17.07 15.62 4.98
N VAL A 311 -15.91 16.10 4.53
CA VAL A 311 -14.74 16.30 5.41
C VAL A 311 -15.02 17.42 6.42
N GLU A 312 -15.60 18.53 6.00
CA GLU A 312 -15.90 19.65 6.92
C GLU A 312 -16.97 19.27 7.95
N ALA A 313 -17.96 18.45 7.58
CA ALA A 313 -18.92 17.89 8.53
C ALA A 313 -18.22 17.00 9.58
N GLU A 314 -17.30 16.16 9.17
CA GLU A 314 -16.52 15.30 10.08
C GLU A 314 -15.61 16.12 11.01
N VAL A 315 -14.96 17.15 10.49
CA VAL A 315 -14.15 18.09 11.30
C VAL A 315 -14.99 18.75 12.39
N LYS A 316 -16.21 19.19 12.07
CA LYS A 316 -17.14 19.76 13.05
C LYS A 316 -17.53 18.74 14.10
N ARG A 317 -17.85 17.51 13.69
CA ARG A 317 -18.20 16.41 14.59
C ARG A 317 -17.07 16.10 15.59
N VAL A 318 -15.85 15.95 15.11
CA VAL A 318 -14.68 15.68 15.94
C VAL A 318 -14.42 16.81 16.94
N LYS A 319 -14.54 18.07 16.51
CA LYS A 319 -14.39 19.24 17.40
C LYS A 319 -15.47 19.31 18.47
N ALA A 320 -16.69 18.87 18.18
CA ALA A 320 -17.78 18.86 19.15
C ALA A 320 -17.57 17.78 20.24
N LEU A 321 -16.98 16.64 19.89
CA LEU A 321 -16.66 15.55 20.82
C LEU A 321 -15.44 15.84 21.72
N ALA A 322 -14.59 16.78 21.32
CA ALA A 322 -13.39 17.17 22.07
C ALA A 322 -13.65 18.30 23.10
N ARG A 323 -14.87 18.83 23.14
CA ARG A 323 -15.36 19.81 24.13
C ARG A 323 -16.12 19.12 25.24
#